data_257cf19119e4652a0fc872e428a78c64
#
_entry.id   257cf19119e4652a0fc872e428a78c64
#
_cell.length_a   1.000
_cell.length_b   1.000
_cell.length_c   1.000
_cell.angle_alpha   90.00
_cell.angle_beta   90.00
_cell.angle_gamma   90.00
#
_symmetry.space_group_name_H-M   'P 1'
#
loop_
_entity.id
_entity.type
_entity.pdbx_description
1 polymer ?
#
loop_
_entity_poly.entity_id
_entity_poly.type
_entity_poly.pdbx_seq_one_letter_code
_entity_poly.pdbx_strand_id
1 'polypeptide(L)'
;MTSSTQPYLRHLGQLCAFGLALASPLHAETNPPTPGHLKLIAPLDRPEDGYCLDILGSGSHIRFDLPMTAHNCKPGLYADEAVVLEQHGYIRFPAYNKCATAAGLNGRALPGAAMVARDCGERSPFMEAETLQIFVFKKNGQVELSGSGLCLTAGPESASTFSEDHRWRALYLERCTTADSARSRWQFTIPKAQHNSR
;
A
#
# COMPACT_ATOMS: atom_id res chain seq x y z
N MET A 1 -12.84 -89.31 -23.77
CA MET A 1 -14.12 -89.54 -24.42
C MET A 1 -15.09 -88.48 -23.97
N THR A 2 -15.83 -87.92 -24.87
CA THR A 2 -16.91 -86.91 -24.78
C THR A 2 -16.46 -85.44 -24.80
N SER A 3 -16.55 -84.94 -26.00
CA SER A 3 -16.56 -83.58 -26.46
C SER A 3 -17.82 -82.85 -25.98
N SER A 4 -17.71 -81.59 -25.55
CA SER A 4 -18.89 -80.73 -25.40
C SER A 4 -18.53 -79.35 -25.88
N THR A 5 -19.12 -79.00 -26.99
CA THR A 5 -19.04 -77.68 -27.65
C THR A 5 -20.02 -76.73 -26.95
N GLN A 6 -19.55 -75.53 -26.63
CA GLN A 6 -20.40 -74.41 -26.22
C GLN A 6 -20.30 -73.22 -27.24
N PRO A 7 -21.44 -72.56 -27.49
CA PRO A 7 -21.51 -71.49 -28.51
C PRO A 7 -21.12 -70.10 -27.94
N TYR A 8 -20.48 -69.34 -28.81
CA TYR A 8 -20.08 -67.94 -28.58
C TYR A 8 -21.32 -67.02 -28.51
N LEU A 9 -21.47 -66.32 -27.37
CA LEU A 9 -22.35 -65.15 -27.27
C LEU A 9 -21.52 -63.88 -27.52
N ARG A 10 -21.83 -63.19 -28.61
CA ARG A 10 -21.29 -61.87 -28.89
C ARG A 10 -22.04 -60.84 -28.06
N HIS A 11 -21.37 -60.23 -27.08
CA HIS A 11 -21.81 -58.99 -26.47
C HIS A 11 -21.25 -57.80 -27.21
N LEU A 12 -22.11 -57.02 -27.87
CA LEU A 12 -21.82 -55.66 -28.36
C LEU A 12 -21.64 -54.79 -27.13
N GLY A 13 -20.40 -54.38 -26.85
CA GLY A 13 -20.09 -53.35 -25.87
C GLY A 13 -20.35 -51.98 -26.46
N GLN A 14 -21.31 -51.27 -25.93
CA GLN A 14 -21.59 -49.87 -26.22
C GLN A 14 -20.53 -49.02 -25.52
N LEU A 15 -19.61 -48.39 -26.29
CA LEU A 15 -18.63 -47.42 -25.82
C LEU A 15 -19.38 -46.09 -25.55
N CYS A 16 -19.68 -45.81 -24.30
CA CYS A 16 -20.05 -44.46 -23.86
C CYS A 16 -18.79 -43.58 -23.77
N ALA A 17 -18.56 -42.73 -24.74
CA ALA A 17 -17.54 -41.67 -24.70
C ALA A 17 -17.99 -40.61 -23.69
N PHE A 18 -17.46 -40.64 -22.48
CA PHE A 18 -17.55 -39.53 -21.53
C PHE A 18 -16.60 -38.40 -21.99
N GLY A 19 -17.20 -37.37 -22.61
CA GLY A 19 -16.47 -36.11 -22.89
C GLY A 19 -16.18 -35.40 -21.57
N LEU A 20 -14.91 -35.41 -21.10
CA LEU A 20 -14.44 -34.49 -20.07
C LEU A 20 -14.40 -33.07 -20.66
N ALA A 21 -15.40 -32.29 -20.30
CA ALA A 21 -15.33 -30.84 -20.49
C ALA A 21 -14.29 -30.26 -19.51
N LEU A 22 -13.11 -29.93 -20.01
CA LEU A 22 -12.10 -29.17 -19.28
C LEU A 22 -12.64 -27.76 -19.07
N ALA A 23 -13.22 -27.49 -17.91
CA ALA A 23 -13.55 -26.15 -17.47
C ALA A 23 -12.24 -25.40 -17.23
N SER A 24 -11.84 -24.51 -18.13
CA SER A 24 -10.75 -23.58 -17.90
C SER A 24 -11.10 -22.68 -16.72
N PRO A 25 -10.22 -22.52 -15.71
CA PRO A 25 -10.48 -21.57 -14.64
C PRO A 25 -10.52 -20.16 -15.27
N LEU A 26 -11.64 -19.45 -15.09
CA LEU A 26 -11.70 -18.01 -15.34
C LEU A 26 -10.71 -17.36 -14.37
N HIS A 27 -9.57 -16.92 -14.88
CA HIS A 27 -8.70 -16.00 -14.16
C HIS A 27 -9.45 -14.67 -14.12
N ALA A 28 -9.97 -14.30 -12.95
CA ALA A 28 -10.45 -12.95 -12.72
C ALA A 28 -9.24 -12.03 -12.86
N GLU A 29 -9.17 -11.25 -13.91
CA GLU A 29 -8.22 -10.15 -14.05
C GLU A 29 -8.52 -9.16 -12.93
N THR A 30 -7.72 -9.21 -11.87
CA THR A 30 -7.76 -8.17 -10.84
C THR A 30 -7.07 -6.95 -11.45
N ASN A 31 -7.85 -5.93 -11.77
CA ASN A 31 -7.28 -4.66 -12.19
C ASN A 31 -6.24 -4.20 -11.14
N PRO A 32 -5.06 -3.72 -11.58
CA PRO A 32 -4.06 -3.23 -10.65
C PRO A 32 -4.66 -2.08 -9.81
N PRO A 33 -4.30 -1.97 -8.53
CA PRO A 33 -4.83 -0.93 -7.68
C PRO A 33 -4.47 0.46 -8.25
N THR A 34 -5.48 1.34 -8.31
CA THR A 34 -5.32 2.69 -8.84
C THR A 34 -4.47 3.54 -7.88
N PRO A 35 -3.40 4.21 -8.34
CA PRO A 35 -2.62 5.11 -7.52
C PRO A 35 -3.42 6.34 -7.09
N GLY A 36 -3.12 6.84 -5.91
CA GLY A 36 -3.71 8.05 -5.34
C GLY A 36 -2.80 8.67 -4.29
N HIS A 37 -3.32 9.67 -3.59
CA HIS A 37 -2.64 10.30 -2.45
C HIS A 37 -3.15 9.73 -1.14
N LEU A 38 -2.25 9.46 -0.20
CA LEU A 38 -2.61 9.34 1.21
C LEU A 38 -2.48 10.73 1.84
N LYS A 39 -3.63 11.38 2.05
CA LYS A 39 -3.75 12.79 2.41
C LYS A 39 -4.33 12.97 3.81
N LEU A 40 -3.81 13.92 4.59
CA LEU A 40 -4.46 14.34 5.84
C LEU A 40 -5.88 14.85 5.56
N ILE A 41 -6.82 14.48 6.43
CA ILE A 41 -8.21 14.97 6.34
C ILE A 41 -8.25 16.46 6.68
N ALA A 42 -7.53 16.88 7.73
CA ALA A 42 -7.40 18.28 8.09
C ALA A 42 -6.28 18.93 7.28
N PRO A 43 -6.53 20.05 6.61
CA PRO A 43 -5.53 20.71 5.78
C PRO A 43 -4.45 21.44 6.59
N LEU A 44 -4.66 21.65 7.88
CA LEU A 44 -3.79 22.40 8.79
C LEU A 44 -3.54 23.84 8.30
N ASP A 45 -2.26 24.23 8.18
CA ASP A 45 -1.83 25.53 7.66
C ASP A 45 -1.78 25.59 6.12
N ARG A 46 -2.32 24.58 5.42
CA ARG A 46 -2.38 24.51 3.95
C ARG A 46 -3.80 24.29 3.45
N PRO A 47 -4.72 25.27 3.57
CA PRO A 47 -6.13 25.11 3.22
C PRO A 47 -6.36 24.71 1.75
N GLU A 48 -5.47 25.12 0.84
CA GLU A 48 -5.60 24.88 -0.61
C GLU A 48 -5.27 23.45 -1.00
N ASP A 49 -4.16 22.91 -0.49
CA ASP A 49 -3.56 21.64 -0.93
C ASP A 49 -3.47 20.59 0.19
N GLY A 50 -3.38 20.99 1.46
CA GLY A 50 -3.21 20.07 2.59
C GLY A 50 -1.88 19.33 2.55
N TYR A 51 -1.79 18.20 3.26
CA TYR A 51 -0.55 17.41 3.40
C TYR A 51 -0.76 15.98 2.94
N CYS A 52 0.17 15.48 2.12
CA CYS A 52 0.23 14.13 1.58
C CYS A 52 1.46 13.38 2.09
N LEU A 53 1.36 12.06 2.20
CA LEU A 53 2.50 11.18 2.42
C LEU A 53 3.47 11.31 1.24
N ASP A 54 4.75 11.60 1.54
CA ASP A 54 5.75 11.94 0.51
C ASP A 54 7.11 11.32 0.83
N ILE A 55 7.81 10.84 -0.21
CA ILE A 55 9.23 10.49 -0.13
C ILE A 55 10.03 11.71 -0.50
N LEU A 56 10.99 12.11 0.35
CA LEU A 56 11.77 13.31 0.15
C LEU A 56 12.54 13.32 -1.18
N GLY A 57 12.43 14.40 -1.92
CA GLY A 57 13.08 14.60 -3.21
C GLY A 57 12.20 14.23 -4.39
N SER A 58 12.74 14.32 -5.60
CA SER A 58 11.99 13.99 -6.83
C SER A 58 12.93 13.55 -7.94
N GLY A 59 12.43 12.76 -8.89
CA GLY A 59 13.17 12.28 -10.05
C GLY A 59 14.49 11.59 -9.64
N SER A 60 15.63 12.06 -10.17
CA SER A 60 16.96 11.54 -9.85
C SER A 60 17.46 11.92 -8.46
N HIS A 61 16.76 12.83 -7.76
CA HIS A 61 17.14 13.33 -6.43
C HIS A 61 16.29 12.72 -5.32
N ILE A 62 15.52 11.64 -5.61
CA ILE A 62 14.74 10.95 -4.62
C ILE A 62 15.61 10.34 -3.52
N ARG A 63 15.20 10.41 -2.27
CA ARG A 63 16.02 10.04 -1.10
C ARG A 63 15.32 8.98 -0.26
N PHE A 64 15.64 7.72 -0.52
CA PHE A 64 15.14 6.58 0.27
C PHE A 64 15.88 6.37 1.60
N ASP A 65 17.02 7.03 1.75
CA ASP A 65 17.88 7.00 2.95
C ASP A 65 17.44 8.00 4.02
N LEU A 66 16.51 8.90 3.69
CA LEU A 66 15.98 9.90 4.62
C LEU A 66 14.55 9.55 5.07
N PRO A 67 14.10 10.10 6.21
CA PRO A 67 12.72 9.97 6.64
C PRO A 67 11.74 10.52 5.61
N MET A 68 10.61 9.84 5.45
CA MET A 68 9.46 10.34 4.72
C MET A 68 8.85 11.54 5.44
N THR A 69 8.11 12.34 4.72
CA THR A 69 7.48 13.56 5.23
C THR A 69 5.98 13.56 4.93
N ALA A 70 5.25 14.45 5.61
CA ALA A 70 3.98 14.95 5.14
C ALA A 70 4.28 16.26 4.41
N HIS A 71 4.28 16.23 3.08
CA HIS A 71 4.51 17.38 2.22
C HIS A 71 3.18 17.96 1.73
N ASN A 72 3.11 19.26 1.43
CA ASN A 72 1.90 19.79 0.82
C ASN A 72 1.60 19.07 -0.51
N CYS A 73 0.35 18.66 -0.68
CA CYS A 73 -0.01 17.80 -1.81
C CYS A 73 0.22 18.49 -3.15
N LYS A 74 0.87 17.80 -4.06
CA LYS A 74 1.12 18.24 -5.42
C LYS A 74 -0.16 18.16 -6.27
N PRO A 75 -0.31 18.99 -7.30
CA PRO A 75 -1.57 19.07 -8.08
C PRO A 75 -1.84 17.88 -8.99
N GLY A 76 -0.99 16.85 -8.99
CA GLY A 76 -1.14 15.62 -9.78
C GLY A 76 -0.52 14.43 -9.08
N LEU A 77 -0.52 13.27 -9.74
CA LEU A 77 0.14 12.07 -9.21
C LEU A 77 1.64 12.10 -9.54
N TYR A 78 2.42 12.67 -8.66
CA TYR A 78 3.87 12.63 -8.73
C TYR A 78 4.39 11.33 -8.10
N ALA A 79 5.49 10.81 -8.64
CA ALA A 79 6.02 9.50 -8.27
C ALA A 79 6.35 9.36 -6.77
N ASP A 80 6.75 10.44 -6.14
CA ASP A 80 7.13 10.55 -4.73
C ASP A 80 5.93 10.68 -3.76
N GLU A 81 4.72 11.01 -4.27
CA GLU A 81 3.47 11.07 -3.49
C GLU A 81 2.42 10.02 -3.91
N ALA A 82 2.55 9.47 -5.12
CA ALA A 82 1.60 8.50 -5.63
C ALA A 82 1.76 7.15 -4.92
N VAL A 83 0.75 6.74 -4.19
CA VAL A 83 0.73 5.45 -3.49
C VAL A 83 -0.41 4.57 -3.97
N VAL A 84 -0.25 3.27 -3.80
CA VAL A 84 -1.32 2.28 -3.89
C VAL A 84 -1.50 1.62 -2.52
N LEU A 85 -2.77 1.37 -2.15
CA LEU A 85 -3.11 0.63 -0.95
C LEU A 85 -3.33 -0.83 -1.34
N GLU A 86 -2.48 -1.73 -0.87
CA GLU A 86 -2.57 -3.14 -1.19
C GLU A 86 -3.41 -3.91 -0.17
N GLN A 87 -4.01 -5.03 -0.60
CA GLN A 87 -4.91 -5.83 0.23
C GLN A 87 -4.28 -6.31 1.55
N HIS A 88 -2.95 -6.51 1.55
CA HIS A 88 -2.22 -6.96 2.74
C HIS A 88 -1.82 -5.81 3.68
N GLY A 89 -2.24 -4.57 3.39
CA GLY A 89 -1.96 -3.41 4.23
C GLY A 89 -0.68 -2.65 3.87
N TYR A 90 -0.01 -2.99 2.77
CA TYR A 90 1.11 -2.20 2.28
C TYR A 90 0.62 -0.87 1.69
N ILE A 91 1.33 0.19 2.04
CA ILE A 91 1.26 1.49 1.37
C ILE A 91 2.47 1.55 0.44
N ARG A 92 2.27 1.21 -0.84
CA ARG A 92 3.36 1.07 -1.80
C ARG A 92 3.43 2.27 -2.75
N PHE A 93 4.65 2.73 -3.02
CA PHE A 93 4.99 3.70 -4.06
C PHE A 93 5.32 2.94 -5.35
N PRO A 94 4.38 2.83 -6.29
CA PRO A 94 4.53 1.93 -7.43
C PRO A 94 5.69 2.32 -8.36
N ALA A 95 5.97 3.62 -8.49
CA ALA A 95 7.06 4.13 -9.34
C ALA A 95 8.45 3.67 -8.88
N TYR A 96 8.62 3.40 -7.58
CA TYR A 96 9.91 3.04 -6.99
C TYR A 96 9.94 1.62 -6.43
N ASN A 97 8.81 0.92 -6.47
CA ASN A 97 8.64 -0.39 -5.82
C ASN A 97 9.07 -0.39 -4.34
N LYS A 98 8.76 0.70 -3.63
CA LYS A 98 9.05 0.87 -2.21
C LYS A 98 7.76 0.88 -1.40
N CYS A 99 7.85 0.45 -0.14
CA CYS A 99 6.75 0.49 0.82
C CYS A 99 7.06 1.46 1.96
N ALA A 100 6.03 2.17 2.42
CA ALA A 100 6.11 2.95 3.65
C ALA A 100 6.43 1.99 4.80
N THR A 101 7.49 2.29 5.54
CA THR A 101 8.04 1.41 6.57
C THR A 101 8.25 2.21 7.85
N ALA A 102 7.78 1.70 8.97
CA ALA A 102 8.12 2.28 10.27
C ALA A 102 9.59 1.98 10.61
N ALA A 103 10.35 2.99 11.04
CA ALA A 103 11.69 2.77 11.56
C ALA A 103 11.60 1.96 12.87
N GLY A 104 12.21 0.78 12.89
CA GLY A 104 12.11 -0.11 14.03
C GLY A 104 13.13 -1.23 13.98
N LEU A 105 13.17 -2.05 15.02
CA LEU A 105 14.04 -3.20 15.15
C LEU A 105 13.23 -4.45 15.52
N ASN A 106 13.62 -5.60 14.98
CA ASN A 106 12.99 -6.89 15.27
C ASN A 106 11.46 -6.85 15.12
N GLY A 107 10.99 -6.23 14.04
CA GLY A 107 9.56 -6.10 13.74
C GLY A 107 8.78 -5.17 14.67
N ARG A 108 9.44 -4.34 15.48
CA ARG A 108 8.79 -3.44 16.45
C ARG A 108 9.19 -1.99 16.22
N ALA A 109 8.20 -1.11 16.19
CA ALA A 109 8.38 0.33 16.25
C ALA A 109 8.04 0.87 17.63
N LEU A 110 8.62 2.00 18.00
CA LEU A 110 8.33 2.74 19.22
C LEU A 110 7.61 4.05 18.91
N PRO A 111 6.88 4.65 19.86
CA PRO A 111 6.36 6.01 19.69
C PRO A 111 7.48 6.98 19.30
N GLY A 112 7.24 7.82 18.30
CA GLY A 112 8.25 8.70 17.70
C GLY A 112 9.04 8.06 16.54
N ALA A 113 8.84 6.78 16.23
CA ALA A 113 9.50 6.13 15.10
C ALA A 113 9.18 6.85 13.78
N ALA A 114 10.21 7.26 13.05
CA ALA A 114 10.06 7.88 11.75
C ALA A 114 9.52 6.89 10.72
N MET A 115 8.91 7.41 9.66
CA MET A 115 8.58 6.64 8.47
C MET A 115 9.72 6.72 7.46
N VAL A 116 10.04 5.61 6.82
CA VAL A 116 11.08 5.50 5.78
C VAL A 116 10.55 4.70 4.59
N ALA A 117 11.14 4.89 3.42
CA ALA A 117 10.82 4.08 2.24
C ALA A 117 11.81 2.92 2.09
N ARG A 118 11.32 1.67 2.10
CA ARG A 118 12.13 0.46 2.00
C ARG A 118 11.58 -0.48 0.94
N ASP A 119 12.37 -1.48 0.54
CA ASP A 119 11.84 -2.56 -0.30
C ASP A 119 10.68 -3.25 0.41
N CYS A 120 9.62 -3.54 -0.34
CA CYS A 120 8.46 -4.21 0.25
C CYS A 120 8.85 -5.63 0.68
N GLY A 121 8.56 -5.98 1.94
CA GLY A 121 8.93 -7.25 2.53
C GLY A 121 10.43 -7.41 2.80
N GLU A 122 11.20 -6.31 2.86
CA GLU A 122 12.64 -6.36 3.15
C GLU A 122 12.92 -7.13 4.44
N ARG A 123 13.88 -8.06 4.35
CA ARG A 123 14.40 -8.80 5.51
C ARG A 123 15.91 -8.65 5.55
N SER A 124 16.41 -8.18 6.65
CA SER A 124 17.83 -8.09 6.94
C SER A 124 18.08 -8.39 8.41
N PRO A 125 19.31 -8.66 8.84
CA PRO A 125 19.62 -8.76 10.26
C PRO A 125 19.09 -7.53 11.00
N PHE A 126 18.37 -7.75 12.10
CA PHE A 126 17.71 -6.73 12.93
C PHE A 126 16.51 -6.01 12.29
N MET A 127 16.19 -6.28 11.01
CA MET A 127 15.02 -5.69 10.37
C MET A 127 14.09 -6.78 9.84
N GLU A 128 12.88 -6.81 10.40
CA GLU A 128 11.73 -7.55 9.90
C GLU A 128 10.74 -6.53 9.35
N ALA A 129 11.05 -5.99 8.16
CA ALA A 129 10.28 -4.90 7.58
C ALA A 129 8.84 -5.31 7.29
N GLU A 130 8.57 -6.59 7.06
CA GLU A 130 7.22 -7.09 6.79
C GLU A 130 6.22 -6.65 7.87
N THR A 131 6.56 -6.77 9.16
CA THR A 131 5.69 -6.33 10.26
C THR A 131 5.69 -4.82 10.47
N LEU A 132 6.70 -4.11 9.96
CA LEU A 132 6.84 -2.66 10.01
C LEU A 132 6.23 -1.94 8.80
N GLN A 133 5.63 -2.68 7.87
CA GLN A 133 5.05 -2.18 6.63
C GLN A 133 3.54 -2.41 6.51
N ILE A 134 2.94 -3.17 7.44
CA ILE A 134 1.52 -3.51 7.39
C ILE A 134 0.71 -2.47 8.17
N PHE A 135 -0.15 -1.74 7.47
CA PHE A 135 -0.99 -0.70 8.05
C PHE A 135 -2.47 -1.06 7.95
N VAL A 136 -3.23 -0.65 8.95
CA VAL A 136 -4.69 -0.82 9.03
C VAL A 136 -5.34 0.55 9.03
N PHE A 137 -6.22 0.77 8.06
CA PHE A 137 -7.05 1.97 7.98
C PHE A 137 -8.27 1.81 8.90
N LYS A 138 -8.31 2.62 9.96
CA LYS A 138 -9.40 2.59 10.95
C LYS A 138 -10.59 3.43 10.48
N LYS A 139 -11.78 3.08 10.94
CA LYS A 139 -13.03 3.81 10.58
C LYS A 139 -13.00 5.29 10.94
N ASN A 140 -12.21 5.68 11.94
CA ASN A 140 -12.04 7.07 12.36
C ASN A 140 -11.01 7.85 11.53
N GLY A 141 -10.44 7.23 10.49
CA GLY A 141 -9.44 7.83 9.60
C GLY A 141 -7.99 7.67 10.06
N GLN A 142 -7.73 7.08 11.23
CA GLN A 142 -6.36 6.76 11.65
C GLN A 142 -5.78 5.62 10.81
N VAL A 143 -4.48 5.69 10.54
CA VAL A 143 -3.69 4.65 9.86
C VAL A 143 -2.74 4.06 10.90
N GLU A 144 -3.07 2.86 11.39
CA GLU A 144 -2.32 2.19 12.45
C GLU A 144 -1.31 1.20 11.86
N LEU A 145 -0.06 1.21 12.35
CA LEU A 145 0.85 0.09 12.14
C LEU A 145 0.24 -1.13 12.83
N SER A 146 -0.05 -2.14 12.06
CA SER A 146 -0.91 -3.28 12.46
C SER A 146 -0.56 -3.86 13.83
N GLY A 147 -1.53 -3.82 14.74
CA GLY A 147 -1.41 -4.41 16.09
C GLY A 147 -0.45 -3.70 17.05
N SER A 148 0.17 -2.59 16.66
CA SER A 148 1.14 -1.87 17.49
C SER A 148 0.51 -0.83 18.42
N GLY A 149 -0.71 -0.38 18.13
CA GLY A 149 -1.34 0.77 18.78
C GLY A 149 -0.70 2.11 18.41
N LEU A 150 0.15 2.14 17.35
CA LEU A 150 0.82 3.34 16.86
C LEU A 150 0.20 3.77 15.53
N CYS A 151 -0.11 5.06 15.41
CA CYS A 151 -0.76 5.67 14.26
C CYS A 151 0.16 6.65 13.54
N LEU A 152 0.07 6.67 12.22
CA LEU A 152 0.75 7.61 11.34
C LEU A 152 0.33 9.04 11.70
N THR A 153 1.29 9.90 12.02
CA THR A 153 1.04 11.24 12.52
C THR A 153 1.99 12.26 11.88
N ALA A 154 1.43 13.35 11.37
CA ALA A 154 2.21 14.50 10.93
C ALA A 154 2.63 15.35 12.13
N GLY A 155 3.84 15.90 12.09
CA GLY A 155 4.39 16.76 13.14
C GLY A 155 3.60 18.05 13.36
N PRO A 156 3.70 18.66 14.56
CA PRO A 156 3.00 19.91 14.86
C PRO A 156 3.55 21.10 14.08
N GLU A 157 4.87 21.09 13.79
CA GLU A 157 5.56 22.17 13.11
C GLU A 157 5.60 21.92 11.60
N SER A 158 5.51 22.99 10.82
CA SER A 158 5.78 22.97 9.39
C SER A 158 6.95 23.91 9.04
N ALA A 159 7.69 23.54 8.02
CA ALA A 159 8.81 24.35 7.50
C ALA A 159 8.79 24.39 5.98
N SER A 160 9.39 25.43 5.40
CA SER A 160 9.61 25.51 3.96
C SER A 160 10.75 24.59 3.54
N THR A 161 10.70 24.10 2.31
CA THR A 161 11.84 23.44 1.66
C THR A 161 12.70 24.49 0.92
N PHE A 162 12.49 24.64 -0.39
CA PHE A 162 13.22 25.60 -1.23
C PHE A 162 12.47 26.92 -1.41
N SER A 163 11.15 26.91 -1.21
CA SER A 163 10.29 28.08 -1.30
C SER A 163 9.16 27.98 -0.28
N GLU A 164 8.50 29.13 -0.01
CA GLU A 164 7.36 29.18 0.91
C GLU A 164 6.17 28.34 0.42
N ASP A 165 6.07 28.07 -0.88
CA ASP A 165 5.01 27.26 -1.46
C ASP A 165 5.20 25.77 -1.21
N HIS A 166 6.43 25.34 -0.88
CA HIS A 166 6.76 23.95 -0.59
C HIS A 166 6.98 23.75 0.90
N ARG A 167 5.94 23.25 1.57
CA ARG A 167 5.92 23.04 3.03
C ARG A 167 5.95 21.57 3.35
N TRP A 168 6.61 21.21 4.43
CA TRP A 168 6.67 19.85 4.94
C TRP A 168 6.52 19.80 6.45
N ARG A 169 6.12 18.65 6.95
CA ARG A 169 6.05 18.28 8.37
C ARG A 169 6.76 16.96 8.58
N ALA A 170 7.36 16.77 9.75
CA ALA A 170 7.87 15.47 10.14
C ALA A 170 6.74 14.43 10.10
N LEU A 171 7.08 13.18 9.76
CA LEU A 171 6.15 12.07 9.71
C LEU A 171 6.66 10.94 10.59
N TYR A 172 5.86 10.53 11.55
CA TYR A 172 6.24 9.53 12.55
C TYR A 172 5.03 8.77 13.07
N LEU A 173 5.29 7.77 13.90
CA LEU A 173 4.27 7.01 14.60
C LEU A 173 4.07 7.53 16.02
N GLU A 174 2.83 7.74 16.42
CA GLU A 174 2.43 8.13 17.77
C GLU A 174 1.37 7.17 18.32
N ARG A 175 1.22 7.07 19.62
CA ARG A 175 0.13 6.26 20.19
C ARG A 175 -1.21 6.74 19.67
N CYS A 176 -1.99 5.84 19.05
CA CYS A 176 -3.28 6.17 18.45
C CYS A 176 -4.25 6.86 19.42
N THR A 177 -4.15 6.54 20.71
CA THR A 177 -5.02 7.09 21.76
C THR A 177 -4.68 8.52 22.15
N THR A 178 -3.46 8.97 21.93
CA THR A 178 -2.98 10.32 22.29
C THR A 178 -2.66 11.19 21.08
N ALA A 179 -2.59 10.59 19.88
CA ALA A 179 -2.31 11.31 18.65
C ALA A 179 -3.37 12.38 18.37
N ASP A 180 -2.92 13.58 18.06
CA ASP A 180 -3.78 14.70 17.68
C ASP A 180 -4.62 14.32 16.44
N SER A 181 -5.93 14.46 16.55
CA SER A 181 -6.85 14.02 15.51
C SER A 181 -6.72 14.79 14.20
N ALA A 182 -6.30 16.05 14.22
CA ALA A 182 -6.06 16.84 13.02
C ALA A 182 -4.82 16.37 12.25
N ARG A 183 -3.84 15.82 12.95
CA ARG A 183 -2.55 15.41 12.40
C ARG A 183 -2.37 13.91 12.20
N SER A 184 -3.37 13.08 12.61
CA SER A 184 -3.30 11.61 12.55
C SER A 184 -4.44 10.95 11.77
N ARG A 185 -5.33 11.73 11.15
CA ARG A 185 -6.41 11.19 10.32
C ARG A 185 -6.12 11.40 8.85
N TRP A 186 -6.16 10.33 8.11
CA TRP A 186 -5.79 10.25 6.71
C TRP A 186 -6.94 9.72 5.88
N GLN A 187 -6.96 10.09 4.62
CA GLN A 187 -7.86 9.55 3.61
C GLN A 187 -7.09 9.24 2.33
N PHE A 188 -7.50 8.20 1.62
CA PHE A 188 -6.98 7.94 0.28
C PHE A 188 -7.83 8.71 -0.74
N THR A 189 -7.17 9.47 -1.60
CA THR A 189 -7.83 10.28 -2.61
C THR A 189 -7.20 10.06 -3.98
N ILE A 190 -8.02 9.89 -5.01
CA ILE A 190 -7.55 9.86 -6.39
C ILE A 190 -7.74 11.28 -6.95
N PRO A 191 -6.63 11.99 -7.29
CA PRO A 191 -6.74 13.30 -7.90
C PRO A 191 -7.56 13.23 -9.19
N LYS A 192 -8.44 14.19 -9.40
CA LYS A 192 -9.13 14.30 -10.69
C LYS A 192 -8.08 14.53 -11.77
N ALA A 193 -8.16 13.78 -12.87
CA ALA A 193 -7.33 14.02 -14.03
C ALA A 193 -7.46 15.50 -14.41
N GLN A 194 -6.34 16.23 -14.41
CA GLN A 194 -6.36 17.60 -14.91
C GLN A 194 -6.68 17.51 -16.41
N HIS A 195 -7.87 17.97 -16.76
CA HIS A 195 -8.21 18.18 -18.17
C HIS A 195 -7.31 19.33 -18.65
N ASN A 196 -6.19 19.00 -19.29
CA ASN A 196 -5.41 19.98 -20.04
C ASN A 196 -6.30 20.46 -21.20
N SER A 197 -7.07 21.53 -20.94
CA SER A 197 -7.60 22.37 -22.03
C SER A 197 -6.38 23.06 -22.67
N ARG A 198 -5.91 22.49 -23.78
CA ARG A 198 -5.01 23.15 -24.73
C ARG A 198 -5.78 24.20 -25.49
#